data_e971415985ee511c794b670cf6810cca
#
_entry.id   e971415985ee511c794b670cf6810cca
#
_cell.length_a   1.000
_cell.length_b   1.000
_cell.length_c   1.000
_cell.angle_alpha   90.00
_cell.angle_beta   90.00
_cell.angle_gamma   90.00
#
_symmetry.space_group_name_H-M   'P 1'
#
loop_
_entity.id
_entity.type
_entity.pdbx_description
1 polymer ?
#
loop_
_entity_poly.entity_id
_entity_poly.type
_entity_poly.pdbx_seq_one_letter_code
_entity_poly.pdbx_strand_id
1 'polypeptide(L)'
;MNLRKDLQKKVLIADGAIGTLLYSYGMDRSFEELNMTHPASITAIHKAYIDAGADVIQTNTYGANYLKLARYGLQDEIKKINQAAVRIAKEAAEGTGTYIFGTMGGINGATDHHLEAAPLEEIKRSFREQLYCFLLEGVDALLLETYYDLTELKAVLKILRETTDLPVVANVSIHEPDFLQNGQLLADALAELAQAGADVVGVNCRLGPYHMAKALETVPLFEQTFLAAYPNASLPEVQDGKIIYQADQAYFEQYGEIFRKQGARIIGGCCGTTPDHIRALRKGLTTFEPVKEKNVRQVVLEQPKDSMEKEERLLAKVKRDYTILVELDPPRTFATDQFFAGAKKLHQKGVDALTISDNSLATPRISNMALAGILKQQYGITPLIHLTTRDHNLVGLHSHIMGFHKLGLRDVLAITGDPTNIGDFPGATSVFDVRSVELIKLIKRFNEGISYTGGNLKEKTHFHVAAAFNPNVPNLEKAVRQIKRKVAYGADYIITQPFYHPEKVKELKEALQKEAIDVPCFLGVMPLLSSRNAEFLHNEVPGIRLTDEVRERMNQAEMAGFGIEEGMKLAKEMIDAICAEFKGVYIITPFLRYDLSIELTEYVQSKKEDSLKVNSSLS
;
A
#
# COMPACT_ATOMS: atom_id res chain seq x y z
N MET A 1 36.07 -14.67 -19.11
CA MET A 1 35.87 -15.14 -17.71
C MET A 1 34.61 -16.02 -17.63
N ASN A 2 34.48 -16.90 -16.66
CA ASN A 2 33.26 -17.74 -16.49
C ASN A 2 32.75 -17.66 -15.05
N LEU A 3 31.81 -16.77 -14.82
CA LEU A 3 31.28 -16.47 -13.50
C LEU A 3 30.75 -17.73 -12.78
N ARG A 4 29.97 -18.60 -13.48
CA ARG A 4 29.41 -19.83 -12.89
C ARG A 4 30.50 -20.75 -12.36
N LYS A 5 31.61 -20.92 -13.10
CA LYS A 5 32.74 -21.75 -12.67
C LYS A 5 33.50 -21.13 -11.49
N ASP A 6 33.64 -19.80 -11.47
CA ASP A 6 34.35 -19.13 -10.40
C ASP A 6 33.54 -19.16 -9.11
N LEU A 7 32.21 -18.98 -9.15
CA LEU A 7 31.32 -19.09 -8.01
C LEU A 7 31.30 -20.50 -7.36
N GLN A 8 31.63 -21.55 -8.13
CA GLN A 8 31.83 -22.89 -7.56
C GLN A 8 33.09 -22.99 -6.70
N LYS A 9 34.11 -22.20 -7.01
CA LYS A 9 35.45 -22.31 -6.42
C LYS A 9 35.77 -21.29 -5.35
N LYS A 10 35.20 -20.09 -5.44
CA LYS A 10 35.54 -18.97 -4.55
C LYS A 10 34.38 -18.05 -4.27
N VAL A 11 34.45 -17.35 -3.15
CA VAL A 11 33.61 -16.19 -2.84
C VAL A 11 34.15 -14.99 -3.61
N LEU A 12 33.26 -14.22 -4.21
CA LEU A 12 33.57 -12.96 -4.91
C LEU A 12 33.12 -11.79 -4.05
N ILE A 13 33.93 -10.74 -4.05
CA ILE A 13 33.57 -9.46 -3.45
C ILE A 13 33.00 -8.56 -4.53
N ALA A 14 31.78 -8.08 -4.35
CA ALA A 14 31.19 -7.07 -5.20
C ALA A 14 31.45 -5.66 -4.67
N ASP A 15 31.20 -4.66 -5.51
CA ASP A 15 31.27 -3.26 -5.13
C ASP A 15 30.16 -2.85 -4.16
N GLY A 16 30.03 -1.56 -3.91
CA GLY A 16 29.03 -0.95 -3.05
C GLY A 16 28.17 0.08 -3.80
N ALA A 17 27.57 0.98 -3.02
CA ALA A 17 26.65 1.97 -3.55
C ALA A 17 27.34 2.99 -4.47
N ILE A 18 26.74 3.26 -5.63
CA ILE A 18 27.08 4.41 -6.47
C ILE A 18 26.20 5.61 -6.11
N GLY A 19 24.89 5.44 -6.08
CA GLY A 19 23.94 6.54 -5.88
C GLY A 19 24.15 7.30 -4.57
N THR A 20 24.22 6.60 -3.42
CA THR A 20 24.43 7.27 -2.12
C THR A 20 25.83 7.90 -1.99
N LEU A 21 26.83 7.37 -2.71
CA LEU A 21 28.16 7.96 -2.76
C LEU A 21 28.14 9.26 -3.57
N LEU A 22 27.47 9.29 -4.72
CA LEU A 22 27.26 10.50 -5.51
C LEU A 22 26.46 11.56 -4.74
N TYR A 23 25.42 11.13 -4.01
CA TYR A 23 24.66 12.02 -3.14
C TYR A 23 25.53 12.67 -2.05
N SER A 24 26.46 11.90 -1.47
CA SER A 24 27.41 12.43 -0.47
C SER A 24 28.36 13.49 -1.06
N TYR A 25 28.61 13.46 -2.36
CA TYR A 25 29.37 14.47 -3.11
C TYR A 25 28.52 15.69 -3.53
N GLY A 26 27.26 15.76 -3.09
CA GLY A 26 26.36 16.89 -3.37
C GLY A 26 25.63 16.81 -4.71
N MET A 27 25.59 15.65 -5.35
CA MET A 27 24.84 15.42 -6.58
C MET A 27 23.41 14.99 -6.24
N ASP A 28 22.42 15.86 -6.50
CA ASP A 28 21.00 15.64 -6.21
C ASP A 28 20.17 15.67 -7.52
N ARG A 29 20.40 14.67 -8.38
CA ARG A 29 19.71 14.51 -9.68
C ARG A 29 19.52 13.01 -9.97
N SER A 30 19.02 12.70 -11.20
CA SER A 30 19.08 11.32 -11.70
C SER A 30 20.55 10.87 -11.75
N PHE A 31 20.91 9.91 -10.93
CA PHE A 31 22.30 9.42 -10.86
C PHE A 31 22.72 8.73 -12.16
N GLU A 32 21.75 8.18 -12.89
CA GLU A 32 21.97 7.50 -14.16
C GLU A 32 22.28 8.48 -15.30
N GLU A 33 21.77 9.71 -15.25
CA GLU A 33 22.10 10.78 -16.20
C GLU A 33 23.61 11.13 -16.16
N LEU A 34 24.25 10.91 -15.01
CA LEU A 34 25.68 11.19 -14.83
C LEU A 34 26.57 10.30 -15.70
N ASN A 35 26.07 9.16 -16.20
CA ASN A 35 26.78 8.36 -17.21
C ASN A 35 27.06 9.16 -18.49
N MET A 36 26.21 10.12 -18.82
CA MET A 36 26.37 10.98 -19.98
C MET A 36 27.03 12.33 -19.65
N THR A 37 26.62 12.93 -18.53
CA THR A 37 27.04 14.30 -18.19
C THR A 37 28.34 14.36 -17.40
N HIS A 38 28.67 13.33 -16.62
CA HIS A 38 29.85 13.26 -15.73
C HIS A 38 30.50 11.86 -15.77
N PRO A 39 30.84 11.30 -16.96
CA PRO A 39 31.35 9.92 -17.05
C PRO A 39 32.65 9.71 -16.27
N ALA A 40 33.51 10.69 -16.20
CA ALA A 40 34.77 10.59 -15.45
C ALA A 40 34.55 10.36 -13.94
N SER A 41 33.49 10.93 -13.35
CA SER A 41 33.14 10.71 -11.94
C SER A 41 32.70 9.27 -11.70
N ILE A 42 31.91 8.70 -12.62
CA ILE A 42 31.45 7.30 -12.53
C ILE A 42 32.64 6.35 -12.73
N THR A 43 33.51 6.61 -13.72
CA THR A 43 34.78 5.85 -13.93
C THR A 43 35.63 5.84 -12.66
N ALA A 44 35.78 7.00 -12.00
CA ALA A 44 36.58 7.12 -10.78
C ALA A 44 35.98 6.29 -9.62
N ILE A 45 34.66 6.25 -9.47
CA ILE A 45 33.98 5.43 -8.47
C ILE A 45 34.21 3.93 -8.74
N HIS A 46 34.03 3.47 -9.98
CA HIS A 46 34.31 2.08 -10.32
C HIS A 46 35.76 1.70 -10.02
N LYS A 47 36.72 2.53 -10.42
CA LYS A 47 38.15 2.30 -10.12
C LYS A 47 38.42 2.23 -8.62
N ALA A 48 37.80 3.13 -7.82
CA ALA A 48 37.96 3.11 -6.36
C ALA A 48 37.43 1.80 -5.72
N TYR A 49 36.34 1.24 -6.24
CA TYR A 49 35.86 -0.07 -5.80
C TYR A 49 36.76 -1.22 -6.24
N ILE A 50 37.27 -1.19 -7.48
CA ILE A 50 38.25 -2.18 -7.95
C ILE A 50 39.52 -2.12 -7.10
N ASP A 51 40.06 -0.94 -6.81
CA ASP A 51 41.23 -0.73 -5.96
C ASP A 51 40.97 -1.16 -4.49
N ALA A 52 39.71 -1.12 -4.04
CA ALA A 52 39.30 -1.67 -2.76
C ALA A 52 39.24 -3.21 -2.75
N GLY A 53 39.39 -3.82 -3.91
CA GLY A 53 39.41 -5.27 -4.09
C GLY A 53 38.09 -5.89 -4.51
N ALA A 54 37.21 -5.14 -5.16
CA ALA A 54 36.01 -5.71 -5.76
C ALA A 54 36.35 -6.61 -6.94
N ASP A 55 35.87 -7.86 -6.91
CA ASP A 55 35.93 -8.82 -8.02
C ASP A 55 34.77 -8.59 -9.03
N VAL A 56 33.75 -7.83 -8.62
CA VAL A 56 32.55 -7.50 -9.40
C VAL A 56 32.23 -6.02 -9.23
N ILE A 57 31.93 -5.33 -10.35
CA ILE A 57 31.34 -3.98 -10.33
C ILE A 57 29.98 -3.99 -11.03
N GLN A 58 29.10 -3.09 -10.61
CA GLN A 58 27.75 -2.93 -11.11
C GLN A 58 27.66 -1.69 -11.99
N THR A 59 26.97 -1.76 -13.15
CA THR A 59 26.73 -0.56 -13.95
C THR A 59 25.82 0.42 -13.19
N ASN A 60 26.05 1.74 -13.40
CA ASN A 60 25.19 2.78 -12.81
C ASN A 60 23.88 2.91 -13.59
N THR A 61 23.01 1.89 -13.48
CA THR A 61 21.78 1.74 -14.27
C THR A 61 20.56 1.27 -13.46
N TYR A 62 20.61 1.33 -12.14
CA TYR A 62 19.52 0.91 -11.24
C TYR A 62 18.17 1.51 -11.62
N GLY A 63 18.11 2.80 -11.92
CA GLY A 63 16.92 3.53 -12.34
C GLY A 63 16.85 3.81 -13.85
N ALA A 64 17.74 3.24 -14.68
CA ALA A 64 17.82 3.55 -16.10
C ALA A 64 16.77 2.82 -16.96
N ASN A 65 15.53 2.71 -16.46
CA ASN A 65 14.37 2.16 -17.17
C ASN A 65 13.34 3.25 -17.48
N TYR A 66 12.43 2.98 -18.41
CA TYR A 66 11.43 3.94 -18.89
C TYR A 66 10.65 4.63 -17.77
N LEU A 67 10.08 3.85 -16.86
CA LEU A 67 9.18 4.37 -15.81
C LEU A 67 9.90 5.27 -14.79
N LYS A 68 11.14 4.93 -14.44
CA LYS A 68 11.93 5.74 -13.52
C LYS A 68 12.50 6.98 -14.19
N LEU A 69 13.04 6.86 -15.40
CA LEU A 69 13.60 7.99 -16.14
C LEU A 69 12.53 9.00 -16.58
N ALA A 70 11.29 8.57 -16.83
CA ALA A 70 10.18 9.46 -17.16
C ALA A 70 9.89 10.51 -16.08
N ARG A 71 10.22 10.24 -14.82
CA ARG A 71 10.08 11.19 -13.71
C ARG A 71 11.00 12.42 -13.85
N TYR A 72 12.09 12.24 -14.58
CA TYR A 72 13.09 13.28 -14.85
C TYR A 72 13.00 13.81 -16.29
N GLY A 73 12.03 13.35 -17.11
CA GLY A 73 11.93 13.70 -18.52
C GLY A 73 13.00 13.05 -19.40
N LEU A 74 13.63 11.96 -18.92
CA LEU A 74 14.77 11.29 -19.58
C LEU A 74 14.39 9.96 -20.25
N GLN A 75 13.09 9.68 -20.40
CA GLN A 75 12.61 8.40 -20.96
C GLN A 75 13.09 8.13 -22.40
N ASP A 76 13.40 9.16 -23.16
CA ASP A 76 13.89 9.03 -24.52
C ASP A 76 15.41 8.77 -24.59
N GLU A 77 16.12 8.90 -23.46
CA GLU A 77 17.56 8.72 -23.35
C GLU A 77 17.98 7.34 -22.80
N ILE A 78 17.03 6.43 -22.58
CA ILE A 78 17.26 5.10 -21.97
C ILE A 78 18.45 4.39 -22.63
N LYS A 79 18.45 4.32 -23.96
CA LYS A 79 19.50 3.63 -24.71
C LYS A 79 20.87 4.24 -24.48
N LYS A 80 20.98 5.56 -24.57
CA LYS A 80 22.27 6.27 -24.42
C LYS A 80 22.80 6.13 -22.99
N ILE A 81 21.93 6.28 -21.97
CA ILE A 81 22.29 6.16 -20.56
C ILE A 81 22.82 4.76 -20.24
N ASN A 82 22.10 3.71 -20.64
CA ASN A 82 22.51 2.33 -20.36
C ASN A 82 23.78 1.94 -21.10
N GLN A 83 23.93 2.30 -22.39
CA GLN A 83 25.13 2.01 -23.17
C GLN A 83 26.36 2.76 -22.61
N ALA A 84 26.20 4.03 -22.22
CA ALA A 84 27.29 4.80 -21.63
C ALA A 84 27.73 4.15 -20.30
N ALA A 85 26.82 3.72 -19.46
CA ALA A 85 27.13 3.06 -18.19
C ALA A 85 27.97 1.79 -18.40
N VAL A 86 27.61 0.93 -19.36
CA VAL A 86 28.37 -0.29 -19.63
C VAL A 86 29.77 0.04 -20.16
N ARG A 87 29.91 1.02 -21.07
CA ARG A 87 31.21 1.45 -21.60
C ARG A 87 32.12 2.00 -20.51
N ILE A 88 31.59 2.82 -19.60
CA ILE A 88 32.29 3.36 -18.43
C ILE A 88 32.80 2.23 -17.53
N ALA A 89 31.91 1.26 -17.20
CA ALA A 89 32.31 0.11 -16.40
C ALA A 89 33.40 -0.73 -17.06
N LYS A 90 33.31 -0.95 -18.37
CA LYS A 90 34.36 -1.66 -19.15
C LYS A 90 35.69 -0.94 -19.14
N GLU A 91 35.68 0.38 -19.34
CA GLU A 91 36.89 1.20 -19.26
C GLU A 91 37.54 1.10 -17.88
N ALA A 92 36.74 1.17 -16.82
CA ALA A 92 37.24 1.07 -15.45
C ALA A 92 37.83 -0.32 -15.13
N ALA A 93 37.23 -1.40 -15.67
CA ALA A 93 37.63 -2.78 -15.44
C ALA A 93 38.71 -3.30 -16.38
N GLU A 94 39.17 -2.50 -17.35
CA GLU A 94 40.14 -2.94 -18.36
C GLU A 94 41.42 -3.46 -17.70
N GLY A 95 41.81 -4.69 -18.04
CA GLY A 95 43.02 -5.33 -17.54
C GLY A 95 42.97 -5.84 -16.09
N THR A 96 41.88 -5.64 -15.38
CA THR A 96 41.78 -5.99 -13.94
C THR A 96 41.24 -7.41 -13.69
N GLY A 97 40.52 -8.00 -14.63
CA GLY A 97 39.82 -9.28 -14.43
C GLY A 97 38.54 -9.15 -13.56
N THR A 98 38.00 -7.96 -13.40
CA THR A 98 36.77 -7.68 -12.68
C THR A 98 35.55 -7.97 -13.55
N TYR A 99 34.51 -8.61 -12.99
CA TYR A 99 33.26 -8.86 -13.67
C TYR A 99 32.40 -7.60 -13.71
N ILE A 100 31.65 -7.41 -14.78
CA ILE A 100 30.73 -6.28 -14.99
C ILE A 100 29.29 -6.81 -14.98
N PHE A 101 28.49 -6.39 -13.99
CA PHE A 101 27.08 -6.75 -13.89
C PHE A 101 26.21 -5.61 -14.41
N GLY A 102 25.33 -5.94 -15.38
CA GLY A 102 24.28 -5.03 -15.83
C GLY A 102 23.15 -4.96 -14.81
N THR A 103 23.00 -3.82 -14.15
CA THR A 103 22.07 -3.64 -13.03
C THR A 103 20.70 -3.18 -13.48
N MET A 104 19.65 -3.86 -13.01
CA MET A 104 18.25 -3.58 -13.28
C MET A 104 17.48 -3.52 -11.94
N GLY A 105 17.07 -2.33 -11.54
CA GLY A 105 16.36 -2.14 -10.27
C GLY A 105 14.85 -2.28 -10.40
N GLY A 106 14.18 -2.86 -9.38
CA GLY A 106 12.72 -3.02 -9.35
C GLY A 106 11.97 -1.71 -9.56
N ILE A 107 10.82 -1.76 -10.19
CA ILE A 107 9.94 -0.61 -10.49
C ILE A 107 8.98 -0.38 -9.33
N ASN A 108 8.33 -1.44 -8.83
CA ASN A 108 7.43 -1.38 -7.69
C ASN A 108 8.23 -1.26 -6.38
N GLY A 109 8.53 -0.03 -5.97
CA GLY A 109 9.33 0.23 -4.77
C GLY A 109 8.50 0.38 -3.49
N ALA A 110 9.15 0.25 -2.33
CA ALA A 110 8.51 0.45 -1.02
C ALA A 110 8.10 1.90 -0.74
N THR A 111 8.55 2.87 -1.53
CA THR A 111 8.36 4.31 -1.28
C THR A 111 7.47 5.02 -2.31
N ASP A 112 7.05 4.34 -3.37
CA ASP A 112 6.24 4.96 -4.43
C ASP A 112 4.74 4.76 -4.19
N HIS A 113 4.25 5.24 -3.07
CA HIS A 113 2.84 5.12 -2.67
C HIS A 113 1.87 5.92 -3.56
N HIS A 114 2.38 6.81 -4.41
CA HIS A 114 1.57 7.65 -5.31
C HIS A 114 1.38 7.07 -6.71
N LEU A 115 2.11 6.00 -7.06
CA LEU A 115 1.94 5.34 -8.35
C LEU A 115 1.12 4.06 -8.16
N GLU A 116 0.05 3.93 -8.93
CA GLU A 116 -0.53 2.60 -9.16
C GLU A 116 0.60 1.68 -9.60
N ALA A 117 0.65 0.46 -9.01
CA ALA A 117 1.62 -0.54 -9.47
C ALA A 117 1.53 -0.60 -10.99
N ALA A 118 2.66 -0.37 -11.66
CA ALA A 118 2.68 -0.32 -13.11
C ALA A 118 2.11 -1.63 -13.66
N PRO A 119 1.28 -1.58 -14.71
CA PRO A 119 0.77 -2.80 -15.34
C PRO A 119 1.92 -3.73 -15.74
N LEU A 120 1.77 -5.02 -15.50
CA LEU A 120 2.83 -6.01 -15.73
C LEU A 120 3.43 -5.94 -17.15
N GLU A 121 2.62 -5.64 -18.16
CA GLU A 121 3.09 -5.51 -19.55
C GLU A 121 3.95 -4.26 -19.76
N GLU A 122 3.66 -3.18 -19.06
CA GLU A 122 4.48 -1.96 -19.10
C GLU A 122 5.83 -2.18 -18.40
N ILE A 123 5.82 -2.88 -17.27
CA ILE A 123 7.02 -3.35 -16.58
C ILE A 123 7.88 -4.18 -17.53
N LYS A 124 7.31 -5.20 -18.15
CA LYS A 124 8.01 -6.07 -19.10
C LYS A 124 8.63 -5.30 -20.28
N ARG A 125 7.89 -4.33 -20.83
CA ARG A 125 8.40 -3.50 -21.92
C ARG A 125 9.61 -2.70 -21.48
N SER A 126 9.53 -2.04 -20.34
CA SER A 126 10.60 -1.20 -19.79
C SER A 126 11.90 -1.99 -19.58
N PHE A 127 11.81 -3.22 -19.07
CA PHE A 127 12.99 -4.06 -18.86
C PHE A 127 13.58 -4.65 -20.14
N ARG A 128 12.76 -4.93 -21.16
CA ARG A 128 13.30 -5.38 -22.48
C ARG A 128 14.20 -4.35 -23.12
N GLU A 129 13.87 -3.06 -23.04
CA GLU A 129 14.71 -1.99 -23.59
C GLU A 129 16.07 -1.91 -22.88
N GLN A 130 16.09 -2.01 -21.56
CA GLN A 130 17.31 -1.99 -20.76
C GLN A 130 18.17 -3.24 -21.03
N LEU A 131 17.56 -4.43 -21.04
CA LEU A 131 18.24 -5.69 -21.39
C LEU A 131 18.90 -5.63 -22.75
N TYR A 132 18.22 -5.11 -23.77
CA TYR A 132 18.77 -4.98 -25.11
C TYR A 132 20.08 -4.19 -25.12
N CYS A 133 20.17 -3.11 -24.34
CA CYS A 133 21.39 -2.31 -24.24
C CYS A 133 22.55 -3.11 -23.62
N PHE A 134 22.27 -3.90 -22.58
CA PHE A 134 23.29 -4.73 -21.94
C PHE A 134 23.81 -5.83 -22.84
N LEU A 135 22.93 -6.48 -23.61
CA LEU A 135 23.33 -7.51 -24.57
C LEU A 135 24.15 -6.93 -25.74
N LEU A 136 23.80 -5.72 -26.20
CA LEU A 136 24.51 -5.05 -27.28
C LEU A 136 25.93 -4.63 -26.87
N GLU A 137 26.08 -4.03 -25.70
CA GLU A 137 27.38 -3.59 -25.18
C GLU A 137 28.18 -4.74 -24.57
N GLY A 138 27.54 -5.82 -24.15
CA GLY A 138 28.14 -7.01 -23.55
C GLY A 138 28.55 -6.82 -22.09
N VAL A 139 27.79 -7.43 -21.16
CA VAL A 139 28.08 -7.54 -19.72
C VAL A 139 28.37 -9.00 -19.37
N ASP A 140 29.01 -9.27 -18.23
CA ASP A 140 29.33 -10.64 -17.79
C ASP A 140 28.15 -11.35 -17.13
N ALA A 141 27.25 -10.59 -16.49
CA ALA A 141 26.04 -11.07 -15.86
C ALA A 141 24.99 -9.96 -15.74
N LEU A 142 23.76 -10.33 -15.38
CA LEU A 142 22.67 -9.43 -15.08
C LEU A 142 22.36 -9.46 -13.59
N LEU A 143 22.17 -8.28 -12.98
CA LEU A 143 21.81 -8.12 -11.58
C LEU A 143 20.42 -7.48 -11.46
N LEU A 144 19.49 -8.26 -10.96
CA LEU A 144 18.17 -7.79 -10.54
C LEU A 144 18.27 -7.44 -9.05
N GLU A 145 18.16 -6.15 -8.70
CA GLU A 145 18.35 -5.71 -7.33
C GLU A 145 17.22 -4.84 -6.79
N THR A 146 17.01 -4.91 -5.47
CA THR A 146 16.04 -4.11 -4.71
C THR A 146 14.61 -4.31 -5.19
N TYR A 147 14.21 -5.57 -5.36
CA TYR A 147 12.83 -5.93 -5.66
C TYR A 147 12.06 -6.22 -4.38
N TYR A 148 10.96 -5.51 -4.17
CA TYR A 148 10.02 -5.72 -3.06
C TYR A 148 8.86 -6.63 -3.46
N ASP A 149 8.55 -6.69 -4.76
CA ASP A 149 7.48 -7.51 -5.33
C ASP A 149 8.08 -8.75 -6.03
N LEU A 150 7.86 -9.92 -5.44
CA LEU A 150 8.32 -11.19 -5.99
C LEU A 150 7.68 -11.50 -7.34
N THR A 151 6.44 -11.03 -7.59
CA THR A 151 5.74 -11.23 -8.85
C THR A 151 6.43 -10.46 -9.98
N GLU A 152 6.80 -9.20 -9.71
CA GLU A 152 7.60 -8.40 -10.63
C GLU A 152 8.96 -9.08 -10.92
N LEU A 153 9.70 -9.46 -9.87
CA LEU A 153 11.02 -10.08 -10.02
C LEU A 153 10.97 -11.37 -10.85
N LYS A 154 9.99 -12.24 -10.59
CA LYS A 154 9.79 -13.48 -11.37
C LYS A 154 9.44 -13.18 -12.84
N ALA A 155 8.63 -12.15 -13.10
CA ALA A 155 8.27 -11.77 -14.46
C ALA A 155 9.49 -11.24 -15.24
N VAL A 156 10.35 -10.44 -14.60
CA VAL A 156 11.59 -9.95 -15.19
C VAL A 156 12.56 -11.10 -15.43
N LEU A 157 12.78 -11.97 -14.42
CA LEU A 157 13.65 -13.14 -14.55
C LEU A 157 13.23 -14.05 -15.72
N LYS A 158 11.93 -14.26 -15.90
CA LYS A 158 11.40 -15.02 -17.04
C LYS A 158 11.81 -14.39 -18.39
N ILE A 159 11.65 -13.08 -18.54
CA ILE A 159 12.07 -12.36 -19.77
C ILE A 159 13.57 -12.56 -20.02
N LEU A 160 14.40 -12.47 -18.99
CA LEU A 160 15.84 -12.66 -19.13
C LEU A 160 16.14 -14.07 -19.62
N ARG A 161 15.52 -15.09 -19.03
CA ARG A 161 15.73 -16.51 -19.43
C ARG A 161 15.21 -16.85 -20.82
N GLU A 162 14.16 -16.17 -21.28
CA GLU A 162 13.68 -16.31 -22.67
C GLU A 162 14.61 -15.63 -23.69
N THR A 163 15.50 -14.72 -23.25
CA THR A 163 16.28 -13.87 -24.14
C THR A 163 17.78 -14.18 -24.11
N THR A 164 18.35 -14.65 -22.99
CA THR A 164 19.80 -14.81 -22.83
C THR A 164 20.19 -15.92 -21.86
N ASP A 165 21.37 -16.51 -22.08
CA ASP A 165 22.02 -17.48 -21.19
C ASP A 165 23.01 -16.83 -20.20
N LEU A 166 23.12 -15.50 -20.19
CA LEU A 166 23.98 -14.81 -19.22
C LEU A 166 23.61 -15.20 -17.78
N PRO A 167 24.59 -15.29 -16.87
CA PRO A 167 24.30 -15.48 -15.45
C PRO A 167 23.38 -14.37 -14.93
N VAL A 168 22.41 -14.73 -14.08
CA VAL A 168 21.49 -13.77 -13.46
C VAL A 168 21.57 -13.89 -11.95
N VAL A 169 21.84 -12.76 -11.29
CA VAL A 169 21.71 -12.57 -9.86
C VAL A 169 20.34 -11.92 -9.59
N ALA A 170 19.51 -12.55 -8.74
CA ALA A 170 18.17 -12.07 -8.41
C ALA A 170 18.06 -11.83 -6.90
N ASN A 171 18.04 -10.55 -6.51
CA ASN A 171 18.00 -10.13 -5.12
C ASN A 171 16.64 -9.55 -4.74
N VAL A 172 16.07 -10.05 -3.64
CA VAL A 172 14.92 -9.44 -2.99
C VAL A 172 15.36 -8.42 -1.95
N SER A 173 14.52 -7.42 -1.71
CA SER A 173 14.69 -6.47 -0.60
C SER A 173 13.60 -6.71 0.44
N ILE A 174 13.98 -6.84 1.70
CA ILE A 174 13.09 -7.19 2.81
C ILE A 174 13.21 -6.18 3.94
N HIS A 175 12.11 -6.00 4.69
CA HIS A 175 12.09 -5.13 5.86
C HIS A 175 12.39 -5.87 7.17
N GLU A 176 12.04 -7.15 7.21
CA GLU A 176 12.24 -8.03 8.35
C GLU A 176 13.05 -9.26 7.93
N PRO A 177 13.92 -9.83 8.79
CA PRO A 177 14.88 -10.86 8.38
C PRO A 177 14.29 -12.12 7.78
N ASP A 178 13.08 -12.50 8.16
CA ASP A 178 12.54 -13.82 7.83
C ASP A 178 11.48 -13.80 6.72
N PHE A 179 10.93 -12.60 6.37
CA PHE A 179 9.74 -12.49 5.53
C PHE A 179 9.88 -11.42 4.44
N LEU A 180 9.31 -11.72 3.27
CA LEU A 180 9.01 -10.71 2.26
C LEU A 180 7.83 -9.84 2.71
N GLN A 181 7.64 -8.70 2.04
CA GLN A 181 6.54 -7.80 2.34
C GLN A 181 5.14 -8.44 2.19
N ASN A 182 4.98 -9.46 1.38
CA ASN A 182 3.73 -10.22 1.22
C ASN A 182 3.50 -11.28 2.33
N GLY A 183 4.44 -11.43 3.29
CA GLY A 183 4.38 -12.42 4.37
C GLY A 183 4.96 -13.80 4.02
N GLN A 184 5.48 -13.98 2.80
CA GLN A 184 6.13 -15.22 2.39
C GLN A 184 7.50 -15.35 3.07
N LEU A 185 7.90 -16.59 3.44
CA LEU A 185 9.22 -16.83 3.97
C LEU A 185 10.32 -16.52 2.96
N LEU A 186 11.39 -15.89 3.43
CA LEU A 186 12.54 -15.56 2.58
C LEU A 186 13.13 -16.82 1.91
N ALA A 187 13.28 -17.90 2.65
CA ALA A 187 13.82 -19.15 2.13
C ALA A 187 12.99 -19.70 0.95
N ASP A 188 11.66 -19.68 1.07
CA ASP A 188 10.74 -20.14 0.03
C ASP A 188 10.80 -19.23 -1.20
N ALA A 189 10.84 -17.92 -1.01
CA ALA A 189 10.94 -16.96 -2.10
C ALA A 189 12.24 -17.12 -2.89
N LEU A 190 13.38 -17.32 -2.20
CA LEU A 190 14.66 -17.55 -2.87
C LEU A 190 14.70 -18.93 -3.57
N ALA A 191 14.04 -19.95 -3.02
CA ALA A 191 13.89 -21.25 -3.68
C ALA A 191 13.04 -21.11 -4.97
N GLU A 192 11.96 -20.34 -4.97
CA GLU A 192 11.17 -20.07 -6.17
C GLU A 192 12.00 -19.35 -7.25
N LEU A 193 12.83 -18.38 -6.88
CA LEU A 193 13.72 -17.69 -7.82
C LEU A 193 14.79 -18.63 -8.40
N ALA A 194 15.35 -19.52 -7.57
CA ALA A 194 16.28 -20.54 -8.02
C ALA A 194 15.62 -21.49 -9.03
N GLN A 195 14.41 -21.97 -8.76
CA GLN A 195 13.61 -22.79 -9.67
C GLN A 195 13.23 -22.06 -10.96
N ALA A 196 13.02 -20.74 -10.88
CA ALA A 196 12.76 -19.90 -12.05
C ALA A 196 14.00 -19.63 -12.90
N GLY A 197 15.17 -20.15 -12.50
CA GLY A 197 16.40 -20.15 -13.28
C GLY A 197 17.41 -19.05 -12.91
N ALA A 198 17.32 -18.42 -11.73
CA ALA A 198 18.39 -17.56 -11.25
C ALA A 198 19.65 -18.37 -10.93
N ASP A 199 20.83 -17.89 -11.35
CA ASP A 199 22.11 -18.52 -11.01
C ASP A 199 22.55 -18.16 -9.59
N VAL A 200 22.18 -16.98 -9.12
CA VAL A 200 22.42 -16.49 -7.78
C VAL A 200 21.13 -15.85 -7.26
N VAL A 201 20.78 -16.16 -6.02
CA VAL A 201 19.65 -15.54 -5.33
C VAL A 201 20.14 -14.90 -4.03
N GLY A 202 19.51 -13.82 -3.59
CA GLY A 202 20.02 -13.17 -2.39
C GLY A 202 19.15 -12.04 -1.87
N VAL A 203 19.75 -11.29 -0.95
CA VAL A 203 19.13 -10.15 -0.30
C VAL A 203 20.00 -8.91 -0.48
N ASN A 204 19.40 -7.78 -0.83
CA ASN A 204 20.09 -6.51 -0.88
C ASN A 204 19.27 -5.37 -0.30
N CYS A 205 19.97 -4.33 0.15
CA CYS A 205 19.39 -3.10 0.69
C CYS A 205 18.55 -3.27 1.97
N ARG A 206 18.04 -2.18 2.53
CA ARG A 206 17.19 -2.06 3.73
C ARG A 206 17.83 -2.57 5.03
N LEU A 207 18.42 -3.74 5.04
CA LEU A 207 19.03 -4.33 6.23
C LEU A 207 20.52 -4.00 6.30
N GLY A 208 21.01 -3.67 7.50
CA GLY A 208 22.44 -3.65 7.80
C GLY A 208 23.01 -5.07 7.96
N PRO A 209 24.35 -5.20 8.16
CA PRO A 209 25.03 -6.49 8.17
C PRO A 209 24.44 -7.51 9.14
N TYR A 210 24.11 -7.08 10.37
CA TYR A 210 23.56 -7.97 11.40
C TYR A 210 22.23 -8.65 10.96
N HIS A 211 21.26 -7.83 10.56
CA HIS A 211 19.94 -8.33 10.20
C HIS A 211 19.97 -9.13 8.90
N MET A 212 20.84 -8.74 7.95
CA MET A 212 20.99 -9.50 6.71
C MET A 212 21.66 -10.86 6.95
N ALA A 213 22.67 -10.95 7.80
CA ALA A 213 23.25 -12.22 8.21
C ALA A 213 22.23 -13.12 8.89
N LYS A 214 21.41 -12.54 9.81
CA LYS A 214 20.31 -13.24 10.46
C LYS A 214 19.25 -13.75 9.48
N ALA A 215 18.93 -12.97 8.45
CA ALA A 215 18.03 -13.41 7.38
C ALA A 215 18.59 -14.62 6.64
N LEU A 216 19.87 -14.57 6.28
CA LEU A 216 20.51 -15.69 5.58
C LEU A 216 20.61 -16.97 6.43
N GLU A 217 20.58 -16.90 7.77
CA GLU A 217 20.55 -18.09 8.62
C GLU A 217 19.37 -19.03 8.30
N THR A 218 18.26 -18.50 7.79
CA THR A 218 17.06 -19.27 7.46
C THR A 218 17.08 -19.89 6.07
N VAL A 219 18.00 -19.45 5.21
CA VAL A 219 18.08 -19.86 3.81
C VAL A 219 19.03 -21.05 3.67
N PRO A 220 18.60 -22.20 3.13
CA PRO A 220 19.50 -23.33 2.90
C PRO A 220 20.50 -23.04 1.76
N LEU A 221 21.56 -23.85 1.68
CA LEU A 221 22.39 -23.90 0.47
C LEU A 221 21.62 -24.62 -0.64
N PHE A 222 21.64 -24.06 -1.84
CA PHE A 222 21.05 -24.69 -3.02
C PHE A 222 22.10 -25.51 -3.78
N GLU A 223 21.69 -26.56 -4.49
CA GLU A 223 22.61 -27.43 -5.24
C GLU A 223 23.22 -26.75 -6.46
N GLN A 224 22.43 -25.96 -7.19
CA GLN A 224 22.82 -25.36 -8.46
C GLN A 224 22.77 -23.84 -8.47
N THR A 225 22.27 -23.22 -7.42
CA THR A 225 22.11 -21.77 -7.27
C THR A 225 22.95 -21.28 -6.10
N PHE A 226 23.56 -20.12 -6.22
CA PHE A 226 24.40 -19.53 -5.20
C PHE A 226 23.67 -18.45 -4.41
N LEU A 227 24.21 -18.07 -3.24
CA LEU A 227 23.66 -17.00 -2.42
C LEU A 227 24.45 -15.70 -2.57
N ALA A 228 23.74 -14.57 -2.47
CA ALA A 228 24.34 -13.22 -2.45
C ALA A 228 23.86 -12.40 -1.24
N ALA A 229 24.73 -11.50 -0.75
CA ALA A 229 24.44 -10.56 0.33
C ALA A 229 24.99 -9.18 0.03
N TYR A 230 24.11 -8.15 0.02
CA TYR A 230 24.47 -6.75 -0.21
C TYR A 230 23.84 -5.85 0.88
N PRO A 231 24.39 -5.81 2.10
CA PRO A 231 23.85 -5.01 3.19
C PRO A 231 24.06 -3.52 2.98
N ASN A 232 23.21 -2.71 3.60
CA ASN A 232 23.47 -1.28 3.80
C ASN A 232 24.60 -1.08 4.81
N ALA A 233 25.28 0.08 4.77
CA ALA A 233 26.31 0.41 5.74
C ALA A 233 25.76 0.47 7.17
N SER A 234 24.60 1.11 7.32
CA SER A 234 23.84 1.24 8.55
C SER A 234 22.36 1.50 8.23
N LEU A 235 21.55 1.76 9.24
CA LEU A 235 20.25 2.41 9.02
C LEU A 235 20.49 3.87 8.60
N PRO A 236 19.63 4.42 7.70
CA PRO A 236 19.74 5.83 7.33
C PRO A 236 19.42 6.73 8.52
N GLU A 237 20.20 7.79 8.69
CA GLU A 237 19.97 8.88 9.64
C GLU A 237 19.71 10.16 8.85
N VAL A 238 18.84 11.04 9.37
CA VAL A 238 18.60 12.36 8.77
C VAL A 238 19.29 13.41 9.59
N GLN A 239 20.30 14.06 9.02
CA GLN A 239 21.00 15.18 9.64
C GLN A 239 20.94 16.39 8.70
N ASP A 240 20.44 17.52 9.19
CA ASP A 240 20.26 18.76 8.40
C ASP A 240 19.48 18.55 7.08
N GLY A 241 18.45 17.69 7.12
CA GLY A 241 17.63 17.37 5.94
C GLY A 241 18.30 16.43 4.91
N LYS A 242 19.51 15.95 5.19
CA LYS A 242 20.24 15.00 4.33
C LYS A 242 20.23 13.60 4.93
N ILE A 243 20.09 12.61 4.07
CA ILE A 243 20.23 11.21 4.46
C ILE A 243 21.72 10.89 4.55
N ILE A 244 22.16 10.47 5.74
CA ILE A 244 23.53 10.01 5.98
C ILE A 244 23.52 8.57 6.48
N TYR A 245 24.63 7.87 6.25
CA TYR A 245 24.87 6.55 6.79
C TYR A 245 26.14 6.59 7.63
N GLN A 246 26.03 6.14 8.87
CA GLN A 246 27.22 6.01 9.72
C GLN A 246 28.09 4.86 9.20
N ALA A 247 29.38 5.11 9.07
CA ALA A 247 30.32 4.15 8.53
C ALA A 247 31.19 3.58 9.65
N ASP A 248 30.99 2.30 9.99
CA ASP A 248 31.91 1.56 10.84
C ASP A 248 32.57 0.44 10.03
N GLN A 249 33.77 0.71 9.54
CA GLN A 249 34.55 -0.23 8.74
C GLN A 249 34.93 -1.50 9.53
N ALA A 250 35.24 -1.37 10.82
CA ALA A 250 35.59 -2.49 11.68
C ALA A 250 34.38 -3.43 11.89
N TYR A 251 33.20 -2.86 11.98
CA TYR A 251 31.95 -3.62 12.01
C TYR A 251 31.73 -4.39 10.69
N PHE A 252 31.93 -3.74 9.55
CA PHE A 252 31.81 -4.38 8.23
C PHE A 252 32.83 -5.51 8.03
N GLU A 253 34.07 -5.33 8.51
CA GLU A 253 35.12 -6.35 8.45
C GLU A 253 34.68 -7.66 9.10
N GLN A 254 34.01 -7.62 10.25
CA GLN A 254 33.52 -8.82 10.96
C GLN A 254 32.50 -9.60 10.13
N TYR A 255 31.71 -8.92 9.32
CA TYR A 255 30.64 -9.56 8.54
C TYR A 255 31.11 -10.25 7.27
N GLY A 256 32.28 -9.99 6.74
CA GLY A 256 32.83 -10.69 5.60
C GLY A 256 32.82 -12.21 5.82
N GLU A 257 33.43 -12.67 6.92
CA GLU A 257 33.47 -14.08 7.27
C GLU A 257 32.10 -14.64 7.70
N ILE A 258 31.26 -13.82 8.35
CA ILE A 258 29.91 -14.25 8.75
C ILE A 258 29.07 -14.53 7.51
N PHE A 259 29.04 -13.67 6.50
CA PHE A 259 28.31 -13.91 5.25
C PHE A 259 28.83 -15.12 4.49
N ARG A 260 30.17 -15.31 4.44
CA ARG A 260 30.76 -16.51 3.86
C ARG A 260 30.25 -17.78 4.55
N LYS A 261 30.24 -17.80 5.90
CA LYS A 261 29.71 -18.92 6.70
C LYS A 261 28.22 -19.14 6.50
N GLN A 262 27.45 -18.08 6.18
CA GLN A 262 26.06 -18.21 5.78
C GLN A 262 25.88 -18.68 4.32
N GLY A 263 26.96 -18.99 3.62
CA GLY A 263 26.94 -19.55 2.27
C GLY A 263 26.90 -18.53 1.13
N ALA A 264 27.05 -17.24 1.43
CA ALA A 264 27.13 -16.22 0.38
C ALA A 264 28.36 -16.46 -0.50
N ARG A 265 28.16 -16.44 -1.82
CA ARG A 265 29.18 -16.55 -2.85
C ARG A 265 29.50 -15.21 -3.49
N ILE A 266 28.59 -14.27 -3.40
CA ILE A 266 28.82 -12.86 -3.75
C ILE A 266 28.50 -12.05 -2.50
N ILE A 267 29.46 -11.24 -2.06
CA ILE A 267 29.31 -10.37 -0.91
C ILE A 267 29.70 -8.97 -1.34
N GLY A 268 28.79 -8.02 -1.22
CA GLY A 268 29.02 -6.62 -1.60
C GLY A 268 28.42 -5.66 -0.59
N GLY A 269 28.12 -4.45 -1.05
CA GLY A 269 27.45 -3.44 -0.27
C GLY A 269 26.29 -2.79 -1.01
N CYS A 270 25.36 -2.18 -0.28
CA CYS A 270 24.28 -1.39 -0.83
C CYS A 270 24.31 0.02 -0.22
N CYS A 271 23.19 0.68 0.01
CA CYS A 271 23.13 2.08 0.42
C CYS A 271 24.09 2.42 1.58
N GLY A 272 24.80 3.56 1.43
CA GLY A 272 25.77 4.07 2.39
C GLY A 272 27.15 3.40 2.37
N THR A 273 27.33 2.30 1.66
CA THR A 273 28.65 1.66 1.56
C THR A 273 29.58 2.43 0.62
N THR A 274 30.86 2.41 0.95
CA THR A 274 31.96 3.09 0.25
C THR A 274 33.07 2.09 -0.09
N PRO A 275 34.06 2.47 -0.90
CA PRO A 275 35.24 1.62 -1.15
C PRO A 275 35.91 1.08 0.10
N ASP A 276 35.92 1.85 1.19
CA ASP A 276 36.51 1.40 2.45
C ASP A 276 35.73 0.27 3.13
N HIS A 277 34.40 0.25 3.01
CA HIS A 277 33.58 -0.87 3.47
C HIS A 277 33.87 -2.14 2.65
N ILE A 278 34.06 -2.01 1.34
CA ILE A 278 34.38 -3.16 0.48
C ILE A 278 35.77 -3.71 0.81
N ARG A 279 36.75 -2.82 1.06
CA ARG A 279 38.07 -3.22 1.54
C ARG A 279 38.00 -3.95 2.89
N ALA A 280 37.16 -3.46 3.79
CA ALA A 280 36.93 -4.09 5.08
C ALA A 280 36.27 -5.49 4.96
N LEU A 281 35.22 -5.64 4.13
CA LEU A 281 34.61 -6.94 3.85
C LEU A 281 35.63 -7.95 3.33
N ARG A 282 36.48 -7.52 2.35
CA ARG A 282 37.53 -8.39 1.79
C ARG A 282 38.55 -8.81 2.84
N LYS A 283 38.99 -7.87 3.67
CA LYS A 283 39.92 -8.10 4.77
C LYS A 283 39.36 -9.05 5.83
N GLY A 284 38.06 -8.97 6.09
CA GLY A 284 37.35 -9.82 7.06
C GLY A 284 37.21 -11.28 6.67
N LEU A 285 37.46 -11.64 5.40
CA LEU A 285 37.43 -13.01 4.94
C LEU A 285 38.71 -13.74 5.38
N THR A 286 38.55 -14.83 6.12
CA THR A 286 39.67 -15.70 6.51
C THR A 286 40.14 -16.57 5.36
N THR A 287 39.23 -16.87 4.42
CA THR A 287 39.48 -17.60 3.17
C THR A 287 38.41 -17.25 2.15
N PHE A 288 38.73 -17.39 0.87
CA PHE A 288 37.78 -17.25 -0.23
C PHE A 288 37.12 -18.59 -0.60
N GLU A 289 37.45 -19.69 0.08
CA GLU A 289 36.83 -20.97 -0.17
C GLU A 289 35.38 -20.99 0.31
N PRO A 290 34.46 -21.48 -0.53
CA PRO A 290 33.06 -21.57 -0.17
C PRO A 290 32.78 -22.60 0.92
N VAL A 291 31.80 -22.35 1.79
CA VAL A 291 31.27 -23.37 2.67
C VAL A 291 30.46 -24.42 1.89
N LYS A 292 30.54 -25.68 2.31
CA LYS A 292 29.81 -26.79 1.70
C LYS A 292 28.56 -27.15 2.50
N GLU A 293 28.52 -26.79 3.76
CA GLU A 293 27.43 -27.08 4.69
C GLU A 293 27.22 -25.91 5.63
N LYS A 294 25.99 -25.71 6.09
CA LYS A 294 25.66 -24.76 7.13
C LYS A 294 24.44 -25.22 7.95
N ASN A 295 24.36 -24.76 9.17
CA ASN A 295 23.15 -24.93 9.97
C ASN A 295 22.08 -23.95 9.52
N VAL A 296 20.87 -24.44 9.24
CA VAL A 296 19.73 -23.63 8.85
C VAL A 296 18.83 -23.40 10.07
N ARG A 297 18.63 -22.13 10.43
CA ARG A 297 17.71 -21.74 11.50
C ARG A 297 16.27 -21.96 11.02
N GLN A 298 15.52 -22.76 11.76
CA GLN A 298 14.09 -22.95 11.48
C GLN A 298 13.30 -21.73 11.93
N VAL A 299 12.48 -21.20 11.04
CA VAL A 299 11.51 -20.17 11.39
C VAL A 299 10.28 -20.85 11.99
N VAL A 300 10.03 -20.63 13.27
CA VAL A 300 8.81 -21.13 13.91
C VAL A 300 7.66 -20.19 13.48
N LEU A 301 6.85 -20.67 12.56
CA LEU A 301 5.61 -19.99 12.18
C LEU A 301 4.59 -20.22 13.31
N GLU A 302 4.60 -19.34 14.31
CA GLU A 302 3.44 -19.26 15.20
C GLU A 302 2.26 -18.81 14.35
N GLN A 303 1.27 -19.68 14.19
CA GLN A 303 0.03 -19.27 13.54
C GLN A 303 -0.63 -18.19 14.38
N PRO A 304 -1.04 -17.05 13.79
CA PRO A 304 -1.75 -16.01 14.52
C PRO A 304 -3.00 -16.61 15.18
N LYS A 305 -3.20 -16.31 16.45
CA LYS A 305 -4.38 -16.78 17.20
C LYS A 305 -5.64 -16.21 16.57
N ASP A 306 -6.62 -17.05 16.32
CA ASP A 306 -7.93 -16.65 15.85
C ASP A 306 -8.84 -16.34 17.05
N SER A 307 -9.17 -15.06 17.24
CA SER A 307 -10.10 -14.60 18.26
C SER A 307 -11.50 -14.51 17.67
N MET A 308 -12.21 -15.64 17.54
CA MET A 308 -13.59 -15.62 17.06
C MET A 308 -14.54 -15.02 18.11
N GLU A 309 -15.09 -13.85 17.82
CA GLU A 309 -16.26 -13.30 18.51
C GLU A 309 -17.55 -13.76 17.83
N LYS A 310 -18.54 -14.20 18.63
CA LYS A 310 -19.84 -14.75 18.17
C LYS A 310 -20.93 -13.69 17.93
N GLU A 311 -20.62 -12.40 17.83
CA GLU A 311 -21.66 -11.39 17.57
C GLU A 311 -22.19 -11.49 16.13
N GLU A 312 -23.52 -11.38 15.98
CA GLU A 312 -24.14 -11.24 14.67
C GLU A 312 -23.69 -9.91 14.04
N ARG A 313 -22.97 -10.02 12.92
CA ARG A 313 -22.32 -8.88 12.31
C ARG A 313 -23.23 -8.21 11.28
N LEU A 314 -23.05 -6.89 11.15
CA LEU A 314 -23.75 -6.02 10.21
C LEU A 314 -23.88 -6.63 8.81
N LEU A 315 -22.77 -7.22 8.32
CA LEU A 315 -22.69 -7.87 7.01
C LEU A 315 -23.63 -9.07 6.86
N ALA A 316 -23.82 -9.87 7.91
CA ALA A 316 -24.73 -11.01 7.89
C ALA A 316 -26.20 -10.54 7.90
N LYS A 317 -26.49 -9.47 8.62
CA LYS A 317 -27.84 -8.90 8.72
C LYS A 317 -28.30 -8.32 7.41
N VAL A 318 -27.51 -7.46 6.76
CA VAL A 318 -27.90 -6.77 5.52
C VAL A 318 -28.19 -7.71 4.36
N LYS A 319 -27.66 -8.93 4.36
CA LYS A 319 -27.99 -9.96 3.37
C LYS A 319 -29.40 -10.51 3.50
N ARG A 320 -29.99 -10.47 4.70
CA ARG A 320 -31.27 -11.07 5.03
C ARG A 320 -32.37 -10.04 5.18
N ASP A 321 -32.05 -8.88 5.76
CA ASP A 321 -33.03 -7.94 6.28
C ASP A 321 -32.60 -6.48 6.07
N TYR A 322 -33.58 -5.56 6.10
CA TYR A 322 -33.26 -4.14 6.09
C TYR A 322 -32.37 -3.79 7.28
N THR A 323 -31.27 -3.14 6.96
CA THR A 323 -30.20 -2.80 7.90
C THR A 323 -29.91 -1.31 7.81
N ILE A 324 -29.91 -0.63 8.96
CA ILE A 324 -29.89 0.83 9.05
C ILE A 324 -28.58 1.30 9.67
N LEU A 325 -27.82 2.07 8.90
CA LEU A 325 -26.69 2.85 9.40
C LEU A 325 -27.12 4.29 9.60
N VAL A 326 -26.67 4.93 10.68
CA VAL A 326 -26.88 6.37 10.89
C VAL A 326 -25.57 7.05 11.16
N GLU A 327 -25.27 8.14 10.44
CA GLU A 327 -24.07 8.94 10.67
C GLU A 327 -24.31 9.97 11.76
N LEU A 328 -23.39 10.00 12.71
CA LEU A 328 -23.24 11.07 13.69
C LEU A 328 -21.83 11.64 13.63
N ASP A 329 -21.72 12.89 13.24
CA ASP A 329 -20.45 13.59 13.25
C ASP A 329 -19.91 13.81 14.66
N PRO A 330 -18.63 13.50 14.96
CA PRO A 330 -17.98 13.88 16.19
C PRO A 330 -18.04 15.38 16.44
N PRO A 331 -18.23 15.83 17.72
CA PRO A 331 -18.20 17.24 18.05
C PRO A 331 -16.87 17.93 17.74
N ARG A 332 -16.92 19.22 17.40
CA ARG A 332 -15.74 20.09 17.23
C ARG A 332 -15.20 20.63 18.57
N THR A 333 -15.95 20.41 19.67
CA THR A 333 -15.62 20.89 21.01
C THR A 333 -15.71 19.73 22.01
N PHE A 334 -15.26 19.93 23.25
CA PHE A 334 -15.36 18.93 24.30
C PHE A 334 -16.79 18.66 24.80
N ALA A 335 -17.80 19.38 24.31
CA ALA A 335 -19.20 19.16 24.66
C ALA A 335 -19.75 17.92 23.91
N THR A 336 -19.79 16.78 24.56
CA THR A 336 -20.18 15.48 23.97
C THR A 336 -21.57 15.01 24.35
N ASP A 337 -22.27 15.70 25.28
CA ASP A 337 -23.54 15.25 25.84
C ASP A 337 -24.62 15.04 24.77
N GLN A 338 -24.74 15.97 23.83
CA GLN A 338 -25.69 15.87 22.71
C GLN A 338 -25.39 14.69 21.79
N PHE A 339 -24.11 14.46 21.50
CA PHE A 339 -23.66 13.33 20.68
C PHE A 339 -24.05 11.99 21.33
N PHE A 340 -23.72 11.79 22.63
CA PHE A 340 -24.05 10.56 23.32
C PHE A 340 -25.55 10.39 23.56
N ALA A 341 -26.27 11.47 23.81
CA ALA A 341 -27.75 11.43 23.92
C ALA A 341 -28.39 11.00 22.60
N GLY A 342 -27.94 11.55 21.48
CA GLY A 342 -28.38 11.15 20.14
C GLY A 342 -28.05 9.69 19.82
N ALA A 343 -26.82 9.26 20.09
CA ALA A 343 -26.37 7.89 19.88
C ALA A 343 -27.24 6.87 20.64
N LYS A 344 -27.51 7.12 21.93
CA LYS A 344 -28.38 6.26 22.74
C LYS A 344 -29.81 6.18 22.21
N LYS A 345 -30.40 7.32 21.82
CA LYS A 345 -31.75 7.35 21.28
C LYS A 345 -31.87 6.60 19.97
N LEU A 346 -30.91 6.79 19.07
CA LEU A 346 -30.85 6.07 17.78
C LEU A 346 -30.72 4.56 17.98
N HIS A 347 -29.83 4.13 18.88
CA HIS A 347 -29.69 2.72 19.23
C HIS A 347 -30.98 2.12 19.81
N GLN A 348 -31.66 2.82 20.75
CA GLN A 348 -32.93 2.41 21.30
C GLN A 348 -34.04 2.29 20.26
N LYS A 349 -33.92 3.03 19.15
CA LYS A 349 -34.86 2.99 18.02
C LYS A 349 -34.44 1.95 16.94
N GLY A 350 -33.48 1.09 17.26
CA GLY A 350 -33.12 -0.06 16.43
C GLY A 350 -32.21 0.26 15.24
N VAL A 351 -31.41 1.30 15.35
CA VAL A 351 -30.28 1.53 14.41
C VAL A 351 -29.24 0.44 14.60
N ASP A 352 -28.76 -0.15 13.52
CA ASP A 352 -27.86 -1.30 13.54
C ASP A 352 -26.42 -0.92 13.82
N ALA A 353 -25.96 0.19 13.24
CA ALA A 353 -24.66 0.75 13.58
C ALA A 353 -24.65 2.28 13.40
N LEU A 354 -23.83 2.94 14.21
CA LEU A 354 -23.55 4.37 14.06
C LEU A 354 -22.25 4.57 13.32
N THR A 355 -22.29 5.31 12.21
CA THR A 355 -21.07 5.68 11.51
C THR A 355 -20.49 6.96 12.09
N ILE A 356 -19.18 6.99 12.29
CA ILE A 356 -18.47 8.07 12.98
C ILE A 356 -17.39 8.59 12.08
N SER A 357 -17.56 9.82 11.58
CA SER A 357 -16.67 10.42 10.61
C SER A 357 -15.27 10.69 11.17
N ASP A 358 -14.27 10.77 10.28
CA ASP A 358 -12.89 11.07 10.60
C ASP A 358 -12.54 12.46 10.06
N ASN A 359 -12.62 13.48 10.93
CA ASN A 359 -12.34 14.88 10.60
C ASN A 359 -12.98 15.33 9.28
N SER A 360 -14.31 15.16 9.18
CA SER A 360 -15.06 15.51 7.96
C SER A 360 -14.77 16.94 7.49
N LEU A 361 -14.65 17.12 6.16
CA LEU A 361 -14.25 18.37 5.50
C LEU A 361 -12.90 18.92 6.01
N ALA A 362 -11.96 18.04 6.36
CA ALA A 362 -10.65 18.40 6.88
C ALA A 362 -10.67 19.36 8.10
N THR A 363 -11.73 19.29 8.90
CA THR A 363 -11.90 20.09 10.12
C THR A 363 -11.68 19.23 11.36
N PRO A 364 -10.84 19.64 12.32
CA PRO A 364 -10.58 18.87 13.54
C PRO A 364 -11.84 18.62 14.37
N ARG A 365 -11.97 17.38 14.82
CA ARG A 365 -13.06 16.90 15.69
C ARG A 365 -12.49 16.03 16.80
N ILE A 366 -13.30 15.70 17.80
CA ILE A 366 -12.90 14.69 18.78
C ILE A 366 -12.61 13.39 18.05
N SER A 367 -11.53 12.71 18.45
CA SER A 367 -11.12 11.42 17.87
C SER A 367 -12.29 10.45 17.77
N ASN A 368 -12.60 10.03 16.56
CA ASN A 368 -13.65 9.06 16.29
C ASN A 368 -13.35 7.70 16.96
N MET A 369 -12.08 7.29 17.04
CA MET A 369 -11.66 6.07 17.77
C MET A 369 -12.02 6.16 19.27
N ALA A 370 -11.81 7.32 19.89
CA ALA A 370 -12.15 7.52 21.30
C ALA A 370 -13.65 7.44 21.53
N LEU A 371 -14.45 8.14 20.70
CA LEU A 371 -15.93 8.10 20.80
C LEU A 371 -16.47 6.71 20.49
N ALA A 372 -15.96 6.03 19.47
CA ALA A 372 -16.35 4.67 19.12
C ALA A 372 -16.06 3.67 20.26
N GLY A 373 -14.89 3.79 20.90
CA GLY A 373 -14.54 2.98 22.07
C GLY A 373 -15.52 3.18 23.21
N ILE A 374 -15.91 4.41 23.53
CA ILE A 374 -16.89 4.74 24.54
C ILE A 374 -18.28 4.17 24.17
N LEU A 375 -18.73 4.36 22.92
CA LEU A 375 -20.01 3.83 22.44
C LEU A 375 -20.07 2.31 22.57
N LYS A 376 -19.03 1.61 22.15
CA LYS A 376 -18.98 0.14 22.23
C LYS A 376 -18.91 -0.37 23.66
N GLN A 377 -18.01 0.19 24.48
CA GLN A 377 -17.73 -0.35 25.82
C GLN A 377 -18.75 0.04 26.85
N GLN A 378 -19.25 1.29 26.81
CA GLN A 378 -20.19 1.78 27.84
C GLN A 378 -21.66 1.60 27.48
N TYR A 379 -21.98 1.59 26.18
CA TYR A 379 -23.37 1.60 25.73
C TYR A 379 -23.75 0.39 24.87
N GLY A 380 -22.79 -0.49 24.50
CA GLY A 380 -23.05 -1.65 23.66
C GLY A 380 -23.45 -1.29 22.22
N ILE A 381 -23.23 -0.05 21.80
CA ILE A 381 -23.58 0.44 20.46
C ILE A 381 -22.51 0.00 19.46
N THR A 382 -22.91 -0.55 18.33
CA THR A 382 -21.99 -0.94 17.26
C THR A 382 -21.52 0.29 16.48
N PRO A 383 -20.24 0.66 16.51
CA PRO A 383 -19.71 1.73 15.69
C PRO A 383 -19.16 1.21 14.38
N LEU A 384 -19.35 1.97 13.30
CA LEU A 384 -18.64 1.89 12.05
C LEU A 384 -17.75 3.12 11.92
N ILE A 385 -16.45 2.91 11.87
CA ILE A 385 -15.48 4.00 11.98
C ILE A 385 -14.96 4.37 10.60
N HIS A 386 -14.97 5.66 10.29
CA HIS A 386 -14.24 6.14 9.12
C HIS A 386 -12.74 6.18 9.44
N LEU A 387 -11.91 5.79 8.49
CA LEU A 387 -10.46 5.91 8.57
C LEU A 387 -9.95 6.58 7.30
N THR A 388 -9.39 7.80 7.46
CA THR A 388 -8.83 8.57 6.35
C THR A 388 -7.33 8.34 6.21
N THR A 389 -6.85 8.37 4.97
CA THR A 389 -5.40 8.37 4.69
C THR A 389 -4.80 9.77 4.71
N ARG A 390 -5.63 10.80 4.85
CA ARG A 390 -5.22 12.22 4.84
C ARG A 390 -4.41 12.60 6.06
N ASP A 391 -4.86 12.18 7.27
CA ASP A 391 -4.35 12.71 8.53
C ASP A 391 -3.22 11.86 9.12
N HIS A 392 -3.02 10.65 8.63
CA HIS A 392 -2.09 9.69 9.20
C HIS A 392 -1.13 9.14 8.13
N ASN A 393 0.16 9.11 8.48
CA ASN A 393 1.13 8.32 7.73
C ASN A 393 0.94 6.82 7.98
N LEU A 394 1.67 5.97 7.24
CA LEU A 394 1.56 4.50 7.37
C LEU A 394 1.75 3.99 8.80
N VAL A 395 2.64 4.61 9.59
CA VAL A 395 2.85 4.23 10.99
C VAL A 395 1.62 4.53 11.82
N GLY A 396 1.03 5.72 11.64
CA GLY A 396 -0.21 6.12 12.31
C GLY A 396 -1.39 5.24 11.91
N LEU A 397 -1.59 4.98 10.62
CA LEU A 397 -2.65 4.09 10.12
C LEU A 397 -2.53 2.69 10.73
N HIS A 398 -1.32 2.13 10.75
CA HIS A 398 -1.04 0.82 11.34
C HIS A 398 -1.39 0.78 12.83
N SER A 399 -0.98 1.79 13.59
CA SER A 399 -1.27 1.95 15.02
C SER A 399 -2.79 2.08 15.28
N HIS A 400 -3.53 2.86 14.44
CA HIS A 400 -4.98 3.01 14.55
C HIS A 400 -5.72 1.69 14.32
N ILE A 401 -5.33 0.92 13.28
CA ILE A 401 -5.93 -0.40 13.01
C ILE A 401 -5.71 -1.37 14.18
N MET A 402 -4.51 -1.37 14.77
CA MET A 402 -4.22 -2.15 15.99
C MET A 402 -5.10 -1.69 17.16
N GLY A 403 -5.28 -0.37 17.35
CA GLY A 403 -6.14 0.23 18.35
C GLY A 403 -7.61 -0.17 18.16
N PHE A 404 -8.14 -0.11 16.94
CA PHE A 404 -9.50 -0.55 16.62
C PHE A 404 -9.71 -2.02 17.03
N HIS A 405 -8.75 -2.89 16.68
CA HIS A 405 -8.82 -4.30 17.07
C HIS A 405 -8.92 -4.49 18.59
N LYS A 406 -8.08 -3.81 19.36
CA LYS A 406 -8.05 -3.93 20.82
C LYS A 406 -9.28 -3.32 21.50
N LEU A 407 -9.94 -2.33 20.87
CA LEU A 407 -11.20 -1.76 21.32
C LEU A 407 -12.44 -2.58 20.90
N GLY A 408 -12.26 -3.69 20.17
CA GLY A 408 -13.38 -4.50 19.67
C GLY A 408 -14.13 -3.85 18.49
N LEU A 409 -13.55 -2.83 17.84
CA LEU A 409 -14.14 -2.14 16.70
C LEU A 409 -13.84 -2.93 15.43
N ARG A 410 -14.85 -3.29 14.65
CA ARG A 410 -14.71 -4.26 13.55
C ARG A 410 -15.11 -3.72 12.18
N ASP A 411 -16.00 -2.73 12.13
CA ASP A 411 -16.51 -2.17 10.88
C ASP A 411 -15.80 -0.86 10.58
N VAL A 412 -15.12 -0.78 9.43
CA VAL A 412 -14.27 0.35 9.04
C VAL A 412 -14.63 0.82 7.63
N LEU A 413 -14.95 2.10 7.46
CA LEU A 413 -15.05 2.74 6.16
C LEU A 413 -13.69 3.32 5.76
N ALA A 414 -13.07 2.71 4.75
CA ALA A 414 -11.77 3.14 4.23
C ALA A 414 -11.93 4.25 3.19
N ILE A 415 -11.48 5.45 3.51
CA ILE A 415 -11.58 6.63 2.64
C ILE A 415 -10.24 7.33 2.48
N THR A 416 -10.10 8.08 1.39
CA THR A 416 -8.91 8.92 1.17
C THR A 416 -8.98 10.19 2.05
N GLY A 417 -10.18 10.75 2.20
CA GLY A 417 -10.42 12.04 2.85
C GLY A 417 -10.21 13.22 1.88
N ASP A 418 -10.85 14.34 2.20
CA ASP A 418 -10.69 15.58 1.45
C ASP A 418 -9.33 16.23 1.76
N PRO A 419 -8.65 16.85 0.79
CA PRO A 419 -7.39 17.55 1.04
C PRO A 419 -7.53 18.64 2.12
N THR A 420 -6.48 18.86 2.92
CA THR A 420 -6.50 19.84 4.03
C THR A 420 -6.73 21.29 3.59
N ASN A 421 -6.45 21.63 2.33
CA ASN A 421 -6.71 22.96 1.78
C ASN A 421 -8.19 23.28 1.56
N ILE A 422 -9.10 22.28 1.68
CA ILE A 422 -10.56 22.49 1.66
C ILE A 422 -11.06 22.89 3.05
N GLY A 423 -10.37 22.45 4.11
CA GLY A 423 -10.73 22.72 5.49
C GLY A 423 -10.35 24.13 5.96
N ASP A 424 -10.81 24.44 7.17
CA ASP A 424 -10.61 25.73 7.83
C ASP A 424 -9.45 25.72 8.86
N PHE A 425 -8.51 24.76 8.74
CA PHE A 425 -7.42 24.60 9.70
C PHE A 425 -6.05 24.96 9.09
N PRO A 426 -5.56 26.21 9.27
CA PRO A 426 -4.32 26.68 8.68
C PRO A 426 -3.10 25.89 9.14
N GLY A 427 -2.18 25.61 8.21
CA GLY A 427 -0.92 24.92 8.50
C GLY A 427 -1.01 23.38 8.53
N ALA A 428 -2.20 22.80 8.44
CA ALA A 428 -2.33 21.37 8.27
C ALA A 428 -1.88 20.92 6.88
N THR A 429 -1.18 19.79 6.81
CA THR A 429 -0.73 19.16 5.56
C THR A 429 -1.41 17.82 5.36
N SER A 430 -1.73 17.49 4.11
CA SER A 430 -2.24 16.17 3.76
C SER A 430 -1.08 15.18 3.63
N VAL A 431 -1.19 14.00 4.23
CA VAL A 431 -0.16 12.96 4.21
C VAL A 431 -0.29 12.08 2.95
N PHE A 432 -1.43 11.38 2.83
CA PHE A 432 -1.73 10.50 1.69
C PHE A 432 -0.63 9.48 1.31
N ASP A 433 0.03 8.86 2.29
CA ASP A 433 1.00 7.79 2.05
C ASP A 433 0.39 6.62 1.25
N VAL A 434 -0.90 6.40 1.41
CA VAL A 434 -1.68 5.39 0.68
C VAL A 434 -3.03 5.96 0.26
N ARG A 435 -3.63 5.38 -0.78
CA ARG A 435 -5.02 5.66 -1.17
C ARG A 435 -5.98 4.70 -0.47
N SER A 436 -7.29 4.97 -0.57
CA SER A 436 -8.32 4.10 0.05
C SER A 436 -8.25 2.64 -0.41
N VAL A 437 -7.79 2.36 -1.61
CA VAL A 437 -7.62 0.99 -2.15
C VAL A 437 -6.51 0.25 -1.40
N GLU A 438 -5.36 0.90 -1.20
CA GLU A 438 -4.23 0.34 -0.46
C GLU A 438 -4.56 0.20 1.02
N LEU A 439 -5.35 1.14 1.59
CA LEU A 439 -5.85 1.05 2.97
C LEU A 439 -6.76 -0.18 3.15
N ILE A 440 -7.67 -0.45 2.21
CA ILE A 440 -8.49 -1.68 2.23
C ILE A 440 -7.59 -2.91 2.27
N LYS A 441 -6.60 -2.99 1.38
CA LYS A 441 -5.64 -4.10 1.33
C LYS A 441 -4.86 -4.22 2.65
N LEU A 442 -4.42 -3.11 3.23
CA LEU A 442 -3.73 -3.09 4.52
C LEU A 442 -4.59 -3.69 5.63
N ILE A 443 -5.85 -3.25 5.78
CA ILE A 443 -6.77 -3.76 6.79
C ILE A 443 -7.01 -5.27 6.61
N LYS A 444 -7.15 -5.75 5.36
CA LYS A 444 -7.33 -7.18 5.08
C LYS A 444 -6.11 -8.02 5.43
N ARG A 445 -4.89 -7.48 5.28
CA ARG A 445 -3.68 -8.17 5.77
C ARG A 445 -3.67 -8.34 7.29
N PHE A 446 -4.22 -7.38 8.04
CA PHE A 446 -4.42 -7.55 9.47
C PHE A 446 -5.36 -8.71 9.79
N ASN A 447 -6.39 -8.95 8.96
CA ASN A 447 -7.26 -10.13 9.10
C ASN A 447 -6.49 -11.46 8.88
N GLU A 448 -5.40 -11.42 8.15
CA GLU A 448 -4.48 -12.55 7.97
C GLU A 448 -3.44 -12.63 9.10
N GLY A 449 -3.35 -11.62 9.96
CA GLY A 449 -2.35 -11.51 11.03
C GLY A 449 -0.99 -11.06 10.54
N ILE A 450 -0.95 -10.34 9.40
CA ILE A 450 0.29 -9.89 8.73
C ILE A 450 0.37 -8.36 8.74
N SER A 451 1.51 -7.83 9.16
CA SER A 451 1.81 -6.39 9.12
C SER A 451 2.03 -5.86 7.69
N TYR A 452 2.11 -4.55 7.53
CA TYR A 452 2.49 -3.93 6.25
C TYR A 452 3.85 -4.42 5.74
N THR A 453 4.80 -4.63 6.64
CA THR A 453 6.17 -5.07 6.34
C THR A 453 6.32 -6.59 6.15
N GLY A 454 5.26 -7.37 6.37
CA GLY A 454 5.25 -8.84 6.26
C GLY A 454 5.37 -9.58 7.59
N GLY A 455 5.64 -8.87 8.69
CA GLY A 455 5.79 -9.46 10.01
C GLY A 455 4.50 -10.03 10.59
N ASN A 456 4.63 -11.05 11.44
CA ASN A 456 3.52 -11.71 12.11
C ASN A 456 2.98 -10.87 13.28
N LEU A 457 1.71 -10.50 13.25
CA LEU A 457 1.02 -9.71 14.28
C LEU A 457 0.59 -10.54 15.51
N LYS A 458 0.82 -11.86 15.51
CA LYS A 458 0.46 -12.82 16.57
C LYS A 458 -1.04 -13.06 16.74
N GLU A 459 -1.90 -12.19 16.23
CA GLU A 459 -3.36 -12.32 16.24
C GLU A 459 -3.91 -11.99 14.86
N LYS A 460 -4.96 -12.69 14.44
CA LYS A 460 -5.79 -12.32 13.30
C LYS A 460 -6.82 -11.30 13.75
N THR A 461 -7.11 -10.34 12.91
CA THR A 461 -8.24 -9.44 13.11
C THR A 461 -9.44 -9.90 12.29
N HIS A 462 -10.61 -9.31 12.51
CA HIS A 462 -11.85 -9.65 11.80
C HIS A 462 -12.55 -8.38 11.35
N PHE A 463 -11.83 -7.49 10.68
CA PHE A 463 -12.41 -6.28 10.14
C PHE A 463 -13.29 -6.56 8.93
N HIS A 464 -14.45 -5.92 8.91
CA HIS A 464 -15.25 -5.70 7.73
C HIS A 464 -14.93 -4.31 7.19
N VAL A 465 -14.62 -4.23 5.92
CA VAL A 465 -14.16 -2.99 5.30
C VAL A 465 -15.19 -2.49 4.29
N ALA A 466 -15.74 -1.32 4.54
CA ALA A 466 -16.59 -0.61 3.62
C ALA A 466 -15.76 0.21 2.63
N ALA A 467 -16.21 0.25 1.37
CA ALA A 467 -15.70 1.15 0.35
C ALA A 467 -16.68 2.30 0.13
N ALA A 468 -16.19 3.54 0.18
CA ALA A 468 -16.99 4.70 -0.18
C ALA A 468 -17.20 4.78 -1.70
N PHE A 469 -18.43 5.15 -2.10
CA PHE A 469 -18.85 5.30 -3.48
C PHE A 469 -19.68 6.58 -3.69
N ASN A 470 -19.36 7.35 -4.73
CA ASN A 470 -20.18 8.49 -5.13
C ASN A 470 -21.02 8.14 -6.37
N PRO A 471 -22.34 8.02 -6.23
CA PRO A 471 -23.25 7.75 -7.34
C PRO A 471 -23.56 8.98 -8.20
N ASN A 472 -23.25 10.19 -7.70
CA ASN A 472 -23.61 11.46 -8.33
C ASN A 472 -22.58 11.93 -9.37
N VAL A 473 -21.91 11.00 -10.03
CA VAL A 473 -20.90 11.27 -11.06
C VAL A 473 -21.49 11.23 -12.47
N PRO A 474 -20.93 11.98 -13.44
CA PRO A 474 -21.44 11.98 -14.83
C PRO A 474 -21.34 10.61 -15.52
N ASN A 475 -20.35 9.78 -15.15
CA ASN A 475 -20.13 8.46 -15.75
C ASN A 475 -20.18 7.37 -14.66
N LEU A 476 -21.37 6.85 -14.43
CA LEU A 476 -21.63 5.81 -13.42
C LEU A 476 -20.87 4.50 -13.74
N GLU A 477 -20.80 4.09 -15.00
CA GLU A 477 -20.10 2.85 -15.38
C GLU A 477 -18.59 2.92 -15.05
N LYS A 478 -17.95 4.06 -15.30
CA LYS A 478 -16.54 4.27 -14.92
C LYS A 478 -16.36 4.20 -13.40
N ALA A 479 -17.26 4.80 -12.65
CA ALA A 479 -17.21 4.78 -11.18
C ALA A 479 -17.43 3.36 -10.62
N VAL A 480 -18.35 2.59 -11.21
CA VAL A 480 -18.60 1.20 -10.82
C VAL A 480 -17.38 0.30 -11.11
N ARG A 481 -16.66 0.53 -12.21
CA ARG A 481 -15.39 -0.17 -12.45
C ARG A 481 -14.31 0.16 -11.42
N GLN A 482 -14.28 1.39 -10.90
CA GLN A 482 -13.38 1.74 -9.80
C GLN A 482 -13.77 1.03 -8.49
N ILE A 483 -15.07 0.93 -8.20
CA ILE A 483 -15.53 0.21 -7.01
C ILE A 483 -15.26 -1.30 -7.12
N LYS A 484 -15.37 -1.89 -8.32
CA LYS A 484 -14.98 -3.28 -8.58
C LYS A 484 -13.55 -3.57 -8.14
N ARG A 485 -12.64 -2.63 -8.40
CA ARG A 485 -11.25 -2.74 -7.94
C ARG A 485 -11.16 -2.76 -6.40
N LYS A 486 -11.90 -1.88 -5.70
CA LYS A 486 -11.93 -1.87 -4.24
C LYS A 486 -12.47 -3.19 -3.66
N VAL A 487 -13.50 -3.76 -4.29
CA VAL A 487 -14.05 -5.07 -3.91
C VAL A 487 -13.04 -6.18 -4.15
N ALA A 488 -12.33 -6.17 -5.28
CA ALA A 488 -11.27 -7.14 -5.57
C ALA A 488 -10.10 -7.07 -4.56
N TYR A 489 -9.85 -5.92 -3.96
CA TYR A 489 -8.86 -5.75 -2.88
C TYR A 489 -9.42 -6.04 -1.48
N GLY A 490 -10.67 -6.46 -1.36
CA GLY A 490 -11.25 -6.99 -0.12
C GLY A 490 -12.27 -6.09 0.55
N ALA A 491 -12.86 -5.09 -0.12
CA ALA A 491 -14.01 -4.39 0.42
C ALA A 491 -15.20 -5.36 0.54
N ASP A 492 -15.80 -5.46 1.72
CA ASP A 492 -16.88 -6.39 2.05
C ASP A 492 -18.26 -5.82 1.70
N TYR A 493 -18.39 -4.50 1.67
CA TYR A 493 -19.62 -3.79 1.35
C TYR A 493 -19.34 -2.36 0.88
N ILE A 494 -20.37 -1.70 0.36
CA ILE A 494 -20.29 -0.36 -0.22
C ILE A 494 -21.17 0.58 0.59
N ILE A 495 -20.67 1.79 0.89
CA ILE A 495 -21.46 2.91 1.45
C ILE A 495 -21.44 4.05 0.44
N THR A 496 -22.62 4.57 0.08
CA THR A 496 -22.71 5.64 -0.92
C THR A 496 -22.84 7.02 -0.29
N GLN A 497 -22.48 8.05 -1.03
CA GLN A 497 -22.95 9.40 -0.77
C GLN A 497 -24.48 9.49 -0.98
N PRO A 498 -25.15 10.53 -0.43
CA PRO A 498 -26.60 10.63 -0.50
C PRO A 498 -27.12 10.76 -1.93
N PHE A 499 -28.24 10.11 -2.19
CA PHE A 499 -29.03 10.21 -3.41
C PHE A 499 -30.13 11.25 -3.24
N TYR A 500 -30.48 11.92 -4.36
CA TYR A 500 -31.64 12.79 -4.48
C TYR A 500 -32.45 12.53 -5.75
N HIS A 501 -32.22 11.35 -6.36
CA HIS A 501 -32.84 10.88 -7.60
C HIS A 501 -33.24 9.42 -7.44
N PRO A 502 -34.51 9.10 -7.25
CA PRO A 502 -34.98 7.73 -7.09
C PRO A 502 -34.59 6.79 -8.23
N GLU A 503 -34.60 7.29 -9.49
CA GLU A 503 -34.26 6.46 -10.66
C GLU A 503 -32.81 5.98 -10.65
N LYS A 504 -31.88 6.78 -10.11
CA LYS A 504 -30.46 6.40 -10.01
C LYS A 504 -30.21 5.19 -9.11
N VAL A 505 -31.12 4.86 -8.23
CA VAL A 505 -31.04 3.66 -7.39
C VAL A 505 -31.08 2.40 -8.27
N LYS A 506 -32.02 2.36 -9.21
CA LYS A 506 -32.17 1.27 -10.16
C LYS A 506 -31.00 1.21 -11.15
N GLU A 507 -30.59 2.37 -11.68
CA GLU A 507 -29.39 2.47 -12.55
C GLU A 507 -28.13 1.91 -11.87
N LEU A 508 -27.94 2.23 -10.59
CA LEU A 508 -26.83 1.68 -9.81
C LEU A 508 -26.93 0.17 -9.67
N LYS A 509 -28.12 -0.37 -9.38
CA LYS A 509 -28.32 -1.81 -9.27
C LYS A 509 -27.95 -2.54 -10.56
N GLU A 510 -28.43 -2.04 -11.68
CA GLU A 510 -28.13 -2.59 -13.02
C GLU A 510 -26.61 -2.51 -13.33
N ALA A 511 -25.96 -1.39 -13.01
CA ALA A 511 -24.52 -1.20 -13.25
C ALA A 511 -23.66 -2.14 -12.39
N LEU A 512 -24.04 -2.37 -11.13
CA LEU A 512 -23.34 -3.33 -10.24
C LEU A 512 -23.51 -4.76 -10.77
N GLN A 513 -24.71 -5.15 -11.20
CA GLN A 513 -24.98 -6.47 -11.78
C GLN A 513 -24.19 -6.70 -13.07
N LYS A 514 -24.14 -5.70 -13.98
CA LYS A 514 -23.34 -5.74 -15.22
C LYS A 514 -21.87 -6.02 -14.98
N GLU A 515 -21.30 -5.45 -13.91
CA GLU A 515 -19.90 -5.64 -13.53
C GLU A 515 -19.67 -6.85 -12.60
N ALA A 516 -20.72 -7.64 -12.32
CA ALA A 516 -20.69 -8.81 -11.43
C ALA A 516 -20.18 -8.47 -10.01
N ILE A 517 -20.63 -7.33 -9.47
CA ILE A 517 -20.33 -6.91 -8.10
C ILE A 517 -21.49 -7.36 -7.20
N ASP A 518 -21.22 -8.35 -6.35
CA ASP A 518 -22.21 -8.96 -5.45
C ASP A 518 -21.81 -8.75 -3.98
N VAL A 519 -21.66 -7.48 -3.58
CA VAL A 519 -21.46 -7.10 -2.17
C VAL A 519 -22.61 -6.22 -1.69
N PRO A 520 -22.99 -6.30 -0.41
CA PRO A 520 -24.04 -5.44 0.13
C PRO A 520 -23.72 -3.96 -0.07
N CYS A 521 -24.78 -3.19 -0.34
CA CYS A 521 -24.69 -1.74 -0.48
C CYS A 521 -25.58 -1.03 0.53
N PHE A 522 -25.05 -0.02 1.19
CA PHE A 522 -25.79 0.92 2.03
C PHE A 522 -25.90 2.25 1.28
N LEU A 523 -27.11 2.61 0.90
CA LEU A 523 -27.36 3.80 0.10
C LEU A 523 -27.67 4.99 0.98
N GLY A 524 -26.97 6.10 0.70
CA GLY A 524 -27.04 7.32 1.49
C GLY A 524 -28.34 8.08 1.28
N VAL A 525 -28.96 8.50 2.39
CA VAL A 525 -30.12 9.40 2.44
C VAL A 525 -29.82 10.51 3.44
N MET A 526 -29.98 11.77 3.04
CA MET A 526 -29.83 12.92 3.93
C MET A 526 -31.03 13.84 3.76
N PRO A 527 -31.84 14.08 4.81
CA PRO A 527 -32.98 14.98 4.72
C PRO A 527 -32.51 16.43 4.52
N LEU A 528 -33.20 17.14 3.63
CA LEU A 528 -32.98 18.56 3.43
C LEU A 528 -33.74 19.36 4.50
N LEU A 529 -33.14 20.44 5.02
CA LEU A 529 -33.70 21.23 6.10
C LEU A 529 -34.40 22.52 5.62
N SER A 530 -33.98 23.04 4.48
CA SER A 530 -34.47 24.30 3.89
C SER A 530 -34.05 24.41 2.43
N SER A 531 -34.62 25.33 1.68
CA SER A 531 -34.16 25.68 0.34
C SER A 531 -32.72 26.16 0.33
N ARG A 532 -32.31 26.98 1.30
CA ARG A 532 -30.92 27.42 1.46
C ARG A 532 -29.96 26.25 1.69
N ASN A 533 -30.34 25.28 2.50
CA ASN A 533 -29.54 24.07 2.71
C ASN A 533 -29.42 23.24 1.42
N ALA A 534 -30.50 23.11 0.65
CA ALA A 534 -30.49 22.43 -0.64
C ALA A 534 -29.52 23.09 -1.63
N GLU A 535 -29.57 24.42 -1.75
CA GLU A 535 -28.67 25.17 -2.62
C GLU A 535 -27.20 25.07 -2.18
N PHE A 536 -26.93 25.15 -0.88
CA PHE A 536 -25.59 24.96 -0.32
C PHE A 536 -25.03 23.57 -0.69
N LEU A 537 -25.82 22.51 -0.46
CA LEU A 537 -25.40 21.14 -0.77
C LEU A 537 -25.14 20.95 -2.28
N HIS A 538 -26.00 21.53 -3.13
CA HIS A 538 -25.88 21.42 -4.58
C HIS A 538 -24.64 22.13 -5.14
N ASN A 539 -24.34 23.32 -4.63
CA ASN A 539 -23.34 24.22 -5.21
C ASN A 539 -21.98 24.15 -4.53
N GLU A 540 -21.94 23.88 -3.21
CA GLU A 540 -20.71 24.00 -2.43
C GLU A 540 -20.18 22.67 -1.89
N VAL A 541 -21.03 21.62 -1.75
CA VAL A 541 -20.56 20.34 -1.22
C VAL A 541 -20.13 19.40 -2.35
N PRO A 542 -18.83 19.03 -2.41
CA PRO A 542 -18.34 18.15 -3.46
C PRO A 542 -19.07 16.80 -3.47
N GLY A 543 -19.52 16.39 -4.65
CA GLY A 543 -20.13 15.07 -4.84
C GLY A 543 -21.62 14.98 -4.54
N ILE A 544 -22.26 16.05 -4.09
CA ILE A 544 -23.71 16.16 -3.94
C ILE A 544 -24.30 16.96 -5.12
N ARG A 545 -25.33 16.40 -5.74
CA ARG A 545 -26.06 17.06 -6.83
C ARG A 545 -27.55 16.80 -6.65
N LEU A 546 -28.33 17.87 -6.59
CA LEU A 546 -29.79 17.85 -6.55
C LEU A 546 -30.35 18.13 -7.94
N THR A 547 -31.53 17.59 -8.25
CA THR A 547 -32.27 17.98 -9.46
C THR A 547 -32.86 19.36 -9.32
N ASP A 548 -33.18 19.97 -10.46
CA ASP A 548 -33.95 21.23 -10.48
C ASP A 548 -35.34 21.01 -9.85
N GLU A 549 -35.95 19.85 -10.05
CA GLU A 549 -37.22 19.49 -9.42
C GLU A 549 -37.12 19.49 -7.89
N VAL A 550 -36.13 18.82 -7.32
CA VAL A 550 -35.92 18.77 -5.85
C VAL A 550 -35.66 20.18 -5.29
N ARG A 551 -34.86 20.97 -5.99
CA ARG A 551 -34.57 22.36 -5.58
C ARG A 551 -35.81 23.24 -5.62
N GLU A 552 -36.63 23.11 -6.66
CA GLU A 552 -37.87 23.87 -6.80
C GLU A 552 -38.89 23.43 -5.74
N ARG A 553 -39.07 22.15 -5.48
CA ARG A 553 -39.93 21.62 -4.39
C ARG A 553 -39.52 22.22 -3.04
N MET A 554 -38.21 22.23 -2.73
CA MET A 554 -37.70 22.81 -1.48
C MET A 554 -37.95 24.32 -1.40
N ASN A 555 -37.82 25.06 -2.52
CA ASN A 555 -38.08 26.49 -2.57
C ASN A 555 -39.55 26.81 -2.33
N GLN A 556 -40.47 26.12 -2.98
CA GLN A 556 -41.93 26.29 -2.81
C GLN A 556 -42.35 25.94 -1.37
N ALA A 557 -41.82 24.83 -0.81
CA ALA A 557 -42.13 24.44 0.56
C ALA A 557 -41.58 25.43 1.60
N GLU A 558 -40.40 26.00 1.38
CA GLU A 558 -39.83 27.05 2.25
C GLU A 558 -40.70 28.32 2.25
N MET A 559 -41.15 28.76 1.07
CA MET A 559 -42.07 29.92 0.96
C MET A 559 -43.40 29.67 1.68
N ALA A 560 -43.85 28.43 1.74
CA ALA A 560 -45.06 28.01 2.43
C ALA A 560 -44.86 27.69 3.94
N GLY A 561 -43.61 27.73 4.45
CA GLY A 561 -43.27 27.47 5.84
C GLY A 561 -43.14 25.98 6.20
N PHE A 562 -43.03 25.06 5.22
CA PHE A 562 -43.00 23.62 5.38
C PHE A 562 -41.69 22.98 4.84
N GLY A 563 -40.56 23.70 4.89
CA GLY A 563 -39.28 23.24 4.30
C GLY A 563 -38.76 21.93 4.87
N ILE A 564 -38.83 21.74 6.19
CA ILE A 564 -38.36 20.49 6.84
C ILE A 564 -39.28 19.31 6.47
N GLU A 565 -40.59 19.52 6.47
CA GLU A 565 -41.58 18.50 6.13
C GLU A 565 -41.39 18.00 4.70
N GLU A 566 -41.14 18.89 3.74
CA GLU A 566 -40.85 18.52 2.34
C GLU A 566 -39.51 17.77 2.23
N GLY A 567 -38.47 18.23 2.94
CA GLY A 567 -37.19 17.54 2.98
C GLY A 567 -37.29 16.11 3.55
N MET A 568 -38.12 15.91 4.57
CA MET A 568 -38.43 14.60 5.13
C MET A 568 -39.25 13.73 4.17
N LYS A 569 -40.16 14.33 3.42
CA LYS A 569 -40.94 13.62 2.37
C LYS A 569 -40.02 13.14 1.27
N LEU A 570 -39.14 13.98 0.75
CA LEU A 570 -38.11 13.62 -0.24
C LEU A 570 -37.21 12.49 0.27
N ALA A 571 -36.79 12.55 1.52
CA ALA A 571 -35.99 11.49 2.12
C ALA A 571 -36.75 10.14 2.21
N LYS A 572 -38.05 10.16 2.54
CA LYS A 572 -38.90 8.95 2.53
C LYS A 572 -39.10 8.38 1.14
N GLU A 573 -39.30 9.24 0.13
CA GLU A 573 -39.37 8.84 -1.30
C GLU A 573 -38.08 8.12 -1.73
N MET A 574 -36.90 8.64 -1.29
CA MET A 574 -35.62 7.96 -1.53
C MET A 574 -35.50 6.62 -0.81
N ILE A 575 -35.94 6.53 0.46
CA ILE A 575 -35.97 5.26 1.20
C ILE A 575 -36.84 4.23 0.48
N ASP A 576 -38.00 4.63 -0.06
CA ASP A 576 -38.88 3.73 -0.83
C ASP A 576 -38.16 3.15 -2.04
N ALA A 577 -37.47 4.01 -2.82
CA ALA A 577 -36.69 3.56 -3.97
C ALA A 577 -35.53 2.62 -3.55
N ILE A 578 -34.84 2.95 -2.47
CA ILE A 578 -33.75 2.13 -1.93
C ILE A 578 -34.26 0.77 -1.47
N CYS A 579 -35.33 0.72 -0.69
CA CYS A 579 -35.90 -0.52 -0.16
C CYS A 579 -36.48 -1.44 -1.25
N ALA A 580 -36.84 -0.90 -2.41
CA ALA A 580 -37.25 -1.70 -3.56
C ALA A 580 -36.10 -2.52 -4.18
N GLU A 581 -34.86 -2.05 -4.12
CA GLU A 581 -33.72 -2.65 -4.79
C GLU A 581 -32.62 -3.18 -3.86
N PHE A 582 -32.48 -2.59 -2.66
CA PHE A 582 -31.43 -2.88 -1.70
C PHE A 582 -31.97 -3.05 -0.27
N LYS A 583 -31.17 -3.67 0.59
CA LYS A 583 -31.51 -3.88 2.00
C LYS A 583 -30.73 -2.96 2.96
N GLY A 584 -29.71 -2.24 2.47
CA GLY A 584 -28.88 -1.34 3.26
C GLY A 584 -29.32 0.11 3.10
N VAL A 585 -29.69 0.76 4.18
CA VAL A 585 -30.03 2.20 4.24
C VAL A 585 -29.01 2.91 5.11
N TYR A 586 -28.45 4.01 4.59
CA TYR A 586 -27.49 4.84 5.31
C TYR A 586 -28.06 6.25 5.48
N ILE A 587 -28.44 6.60 6.69
CA ILE A 587 -29.04 7.91 7.04
C ILE A 587 -27.95 8.84 7.52
N ILE A 588 -27.76 9.96 6.83
CA ILE A 588 -26.80 11.00 7.20
C ILE A 588 -27.53 12.08 8.01
N THR A 589 -27.08 12.29 9.25
CA THR A 589 -27.72 13.21 10.18
C THR A 589 -27.25 14.66 9.95
N PRO A 590 -28.08 15.58 9.43
CA PRO A 590 -27.68 16.95 9.25
C PRO A 590 -27.59 17.68 10.60
N PHE A 591 -26.48 18.36 10.88
CA PHE A 591 -26.28 19.24 12.05
C PHE A 591 -26.69 18.62 13.39
N LEU A 592 -26.44 17.32 13.60
CA LEU A 592 -26.84 16.54 14.79
C LEU A 592 -28.37 16.56 15.05
N ARG A 593 -29.22 16.80 14.03
CA ARG A 593 -30.66 16.67 14.08
C ARG A 593 -31.08 15.19 14.10
N TYR A 594 -30.64 14.44 15.13
CA TYR A 594 -30.92 13.00 15.26
C TYR A 594 -32.42 12.71 15.42
N ASP A 595 -33.25 13.70 15.78
CA ASP A 595 -34.72 13.62 15.76
C ASP A 595 -35.25 13.22 14.37
N LEU A 596 -34.75 13.84 13.31
CA LEU A 596 -35.11 13.51 11.93
C LEU A 596 -34.60 12.14 11.52
N SER A 597 -33.38 11.77 11.94
CA SER A 597 -32.84 10.44 11.67
C SER A 597 -33.60 9.33 12.39
N ILE A 598 -34.15 9.59 13.57
CA ILE A 598 -35.07 8.68 14.30
C ILE A 598 -36.35 8.46 13.47
N GLU A 599 -36.98 9.52 12.96
CA GLU A 599 -38.20 9.42 12.16
C GLU A 599 -37.97 8.58 10.89
N LEU A 600 -36.82 8.81 10.19
CA LEU A 600 -36.45 8.02 9.02
C LEU A 600 -36.13 6.56 9.38
N THR A 601 -35.53 6.31 10.55
CA THR A 601 -35.26 4.96 11.05
C THR A 601 -36.58 4.21 11.28
N GLU A 602 -37.54 4.83 11.96
CA GLU A 602 -38.88 4.27 12.20
C GLU A 602 -39.61 4.00 10.86
N TYR A 603 -39.44 4.88 9.87
CA TYR A 603 -39.99 4.69 8.54
C TYR A 603 -39.39 3.46 7.82
N VAL A 604 -38.08 3.23 7.88
CA VAL A 604 -37.46 2.03 7.32
C VAL A 604 -37.96 0.78 8.04
N GLN A 605 -38.14 0.83 9.36
CA GLN A 605 -38.64 -0.31 10.16
C GLN A 605 -40.08 -0.67 9.82
N SER A 606 -40.93 0.31 9.52
CA SER A 606 -42.31 0.04 9.06
C SER A 606 -42.37 -0.76 7.76
N LYS A 607 -41.41 -0.49 6.81
CA LYS A 607 -41.27 -1.29 5.58
C LYS A 607 -40.89 -2.74 5.84
N LYS A 608 -40.11 -2.99 6.88
CA LYS A 608 -39.75 -4.34 7.32
C LYS A 608 -40.97 -5.11 7.82
N GLU A 609 -41.80 -4.51 8.64
CA GLU A 609 -43.03 -5.14 9.15
C GLU A 609 -44.01 -5.49 8.01
N ASP A 610 -44.17 -4.59 7.02
CA ASP A 610 -45.03 -4.82 5.86
C ASP A 610 -44.51 -5.96 4.97
N SER A 611 -43.19 -6.06 4.76
CA SER A 611 -42.59 -7.17 4.01
C SER A 611 -42.79 -8.53 4.69
N LEU A 612 -42.77 -8.59 6.01
CA LEU A 612 -43.01 -9.80 6.78
C LEU A 612 -44.51 -10.24 6.72
N LYS A 613 -45.43 -9.29 6.73
CA LYS A 613 -46.88 -9.56 6.60
C LYS A 613 -47.22 -10.13 5.20
N VAL A 614 -46.62 -9.58 4.15
CA VAL A 614 -46.81 -10.08 2.76
C VAL A 614 -46.28 -11.50 2.62
N ASN A 615 -45.10 -11.81 3.16
CA ASN A 615 -44.52 -13.15 3.11
C ASN A 615 -45.31 -14.19 3.94
N SER A 616 -45.91 -13.78 5.06
CA SER A 616 -46.74 -14.65 5.87
C SER A 616 -48.16 -14.90 5.29
N SER A 617 -48.60 -14.04 4.36
CA SER A 617 -49.87 -14.22 3.63
C SER A 617 -49.74 -15.05 2.36
N LEU A 618 -48.49 -15.33 1.91
CA LEU A 618 -48.16 -16.14 0.74
C LEU A 618 -47.70 -17.56 1.12
N SER A 619 -47.47 -17.83 2.40
CA SER A 619 -47.15 -19.14 2.95
C SER A 619 -48.39 -19.82 3.52
#